data_9d6ae4879ebfe6db21060bba41994a24
#
_entry.id   9d6ae4879ebfe6db21060bba41994a24
#
_cell.length_a   1.000
_cell.length_b   1.000
_cell.length_c   1.000
_cell.angle_alpha   90.00
_cell.angle_beta   90.00
_cell.angle_gamma   90.00
#
_symmetry.space_group_name_H-M   'P 1'
#
loop_
_entity.id
_entity.type
_entity.pdbx_description
1 polymer ?
#
loop_
_entity_poly.entity_id
_entity_poly.type
_entity_poly.pdbx_seq_one_letter_code
_entity_poly.pdbx_strand_id
1 'polypeptide(L)'
;FIDHVEEVTDEFAARRPEVAVPVVLRRLPPGYYSTDLGRSLAQFVQRYGDAVDRRTTLIICGDGRNNFNNPRLDLVEFLRRRARRVVWFNPEGERQWGTGDSDMLQYAPAVDAVHQVSNLRQLTEAVDRLFM
;
A
#
# COMPACT_ATOMS: atom_id res chain seq x y z
N PHE A 1 -2.96 0.25 -6.15
CA PHE A 1 -2.42 -0.85 -6.97
C PHE A 1 -3.52 -1.88 -7.25
N ILE A 2 -3.34 -2.61 -8.31
CA ILE A 2 -4.24 -3.70 -8.72
C ILE A 2 -3.35 -4.90 -9.07
N ASP A 3 -3.08 -5.13 -10.34
CA ASP A 3 -2.03 -6.01 -10.86
C ASP A 3 -0.85 -5.21 -11.44
N HIS A 4 -0.94 -3.89 -11.35
CA HIS A 4 0.05 -2.92 -11.79
C HIS A 4 -0.04 -1.65 -10.94
N VAL A 5 0.92 -0.74 -11.11
CA VAL A 5 0.94 0.56 -10.44
C VAL A 5 0.74 1.70 -11.44
N GLU A 6 0.00 2.70 -11.00
CA GLU A 6 -0.20 3.96 -11.71
C GLU A 6 0.16 5.12 -10.78
N GLU A 7 0.97 6.04 -11.27
CA GLU A 7 1.30 7.24 -10.53
C GLU A 7 0.17 8.28 -10.65
N VAL A 8 -0.27 8.78 -9.51
CA VAL A 8 -1.35 9.77 -9.41
C VAL A 8 -0.91 11.04 -8.67
N THR A 9 0.40 11.22 -8.53
CA THR A 9 0.99 12.35 -7.81
C THR A 9 0.54 13.69 -8.37
N ASP A 10 0.56 13.85 -9.68
CA ASP A 10 0.23 15.12 -10.32
C ASP A 10 -1.24 15.50 -10.14
N GLU A 11 -2.15 14.53 -10.16
CA GLU A 11 -3.57 14.77 -9.97
C GLU A 11 -3.85 15.33 -8.57
N PHE A 12 -3.19 14.79 -7.55
CA PHE A 12 -3.35 15.25 -6.17
C PHE A 12 -2.53 16.51 -5.85
N ALA A 13 -1.41 16.73 -6.51
CA ALA A 13 -0.60 17.94 -6.34
C ALA A 13 -1.25 19.19 -6.94
N ALA A 14 -1.94 19.02 -8.10
CA ALA A 14 -2.52 20.13 -8.85
C ALA A 14 -3.96 20.49 -8.45
N ARG A 15 -4.66 19.64 -7.69
CA ARG A 15 -6.10 19.75 -7.44
C ARG A 15 -6.44 19.39 -6.00
N ARG A 16 -7.58 19.92 -5.53
CA ARG A 16 -8.18 19.46 -4.27
C ARG A 16 -8.64 18.01 -4.40
N PRO A 17 -8.65 17.20 -3.29
CA PRO A 17 -9.07 15.80 -3.32
C PRO A 17 -10.45 15.58 -3.95
N GLU A 18 -11.40 16.48 -3.72
CA GLU A 18 -12.76 16.39 -4.26
C GLU A 18 -12.80 16.43 -5.78
N VAL A 19 -11.79 17.04 -6.42
CA VAL A 19 -11.63 17.09 -7.87
C VAL A 19 -10.70 15.98 -8.36
N ALA A 20 -9.62 15.72 -7.65
CA ALA A 20 -8.61 14.73 -8.04
C ALA A 20 -9.14 13.30 -8.01
N VAL A 21 -9.90 12.91 -6.98
CA VAL A 21 -10.43 11.54 -6.83
C VAL A 21 -11.32 11.12 -8.02
N PRO A 22 -12.31 11.92 -8.48
CA PRO A 22 -13.09 11.55 -9.66
C PRO A 22 -12.25 11.39 -10.94
N VAL A 23 -11.20 12.19 -11.12
CA VAL A 23 -10.29 12.09 -12.28
C VAL A 23 -9.54 10.76 -12.24
N VAL A 24 -9.00 10.39 -11.10
CA VAL A 24 -8.28 9.10 -10.90
C VAL A 24 -9.23 7.93 -11.12
N LEU A 25 -10.44 7.96 -10.57
CA LEU A 25 -11.43 6.89 -10.73
C LEU A 25 -11.89 6.71 -12.19
N ARG A 26 -11.94 7.77 -12.97
CA ARG A 26 -12.24 7.67 -14.40
C ARG A 26 -11.09 7.03 -15.18
N ARG A 27 -9.86 7.31 -14.82
CA ARG A 27 -8.66 6.71 -15.43
C ARG A 27 -8.47 5.25 -15.03
N LEU A 28 -8.81 4.93 -13.78
CA LEU A 28 -8.64 3.61 -13.18
C LEU A 28 -9.99 3.14 -12.60
N PRO A 29 -10.95 2.72 -13.43
CA PRO A 29 -12.27 2.29 -12.96
C PRO A 29 -12.15 1.10 -12.01
N PRO A 30 -12.80 1.10 -10.83
CA PRO A 30 -12.76 -0.02 -9.90
C PRO A 30 -13.51 -1.25 -10.46
N GLY A 31 -13.14 -2.45 -9.99
CA GLY A 31 -13.91 -3.68 -10.22
C GLY A 31 -13.56 -4.47 -11.47
N TYR A 32 -12.63 -4.01 -12.30
CA TYR A 32 -12.27 -4.68 -13.56
C TYR A 32 -10.98 -5.50 -13.49
N TYR A 33 -10.31 -5.56 -12.34
CA TYR A 33 -8.98 -6.12 -12.21
C TYR A 33 -8.88 -7.05 -11.02
N SER A 34 -8.08 -8.11 -11.15
CA SER A 34 -7.68 -8.96 -10.04
C SER A 34 -6.46 -8.38 -9.35
N THR A 35 -6.45 -8.39 -8.03
CA THR A 35 -5.30 -7.92 -7.26
C THR A 35 -4.13 -8.90 -7.39
N ASP A 36 -2.98 -8.38 -7.81
CA ASP A 36 -1.68 -9.05 -7.75
C ASP A 36 -0.67 -8.07 -7.14
N LEU A 37 -0.56 -8.12 -5.82
CA LEU A 37 0.30 -7.20 -5.08
C LEU A 37 1.77 -7.44 -5.39
N GLY A 38 2.20 -8.69 -5.51
CA GLY A 38 3.57 -9.03 -5.84
C GLY A 38 4.02 -8.43 -7.18
N ARG A 39 3.17 -8.50 -8.19
CA ARG A 39 3.42 -7.88 -9.50
C ARG A 39 3.46 -6.36 -9.41
N SER A 40 2.54 -5.77 -8.65
CA SER A 40 2.52 -4.32 -8.40
C SER A 40 3.77 -3.85 -7.66
N LEU A 41 4.22 -4.59 -6.66
CA LEU A 41 5.48 -4.32 -5.96
C LEU A 41 6.69 -4.38 -6.89
N ALA A 42 6.74 -5.36 -7.79
CA ALA A 42 7.81 -5.49 -8.76
C ALA A 42 7.88 -4.27 -9.70
N GLN A 43 6.73 -3.83 -10.19
CA GLN A 43 6.66 -2.62 -11.02
C GLN A 43 7.04 -1.36 -10.24
N PHE A 44 6.57 -1.24 -9.00
CA PHE A 44 6.92 -0.11 -8.14
C PHE A 44 8.43 -0.02 -7.91
N VAL A 45 9.06 -1.13 -7.54
CA VAL A 45 10.51 -1.18 -7.32
C VAL A 45 11.27 -0.88 -8.60
N GLN A 46 10.83 -1.41 -9.74
CA GLN A 46 11.48 -1.16 -11.03
C GLN A 46 11.44 0.32 -11.42
N ARG A 47 10.29 0.97 -11.24
CA ARG A 47 10.07 2.36 -11.67
C ARG A 47 10.51 3.39 -10.63
N TYR A 48 10.31 3.12 -9.34
CA TYR A 48 10.42 4.09 -8.25
C TYR A 48 11.33 3.63 -7.12
N GLY A 49 11.91 2.44 -7.20
CA GLY A 49 12.77 1.91 -6.14
C GLY A 49 13.94 2.83 -5.80
N ASP A 50 14.51 3.51 -6.79
CA ASP A 50 15.61 4.45 -6.58
C ASP A 50 15.18 5.75 -5.87
N ALA A 51 13.91 6.11 -5.94
CA ALA A 51 13.36 7.25 -5.22
C ALA A 51 13.13 6.97 -3.72
N VAL A 52 13.11 5.70 -3.33
CA VAL A 52 12.97 5.28 -1.93
C VAL A 52 14.33 5.32 -1.25
N ASP A 53 14.47 6.16 -0.25
CA ASP A 53 15.71 6.36 0.51
C ASP A 53 15.45 6.52 2.02
N ARG A 54 16.47 6.81 2.80
CA ARG A 54 16.41 6.98 4.25
C ARG A 54 15.56 8.16 4.74
N ARG A 55 15.05 8.98 3.86
CA ARG A 55 14.10 10.06 4.17
C ARG A 55 12.65 9.67 3.86
N THR A 56 12.45 8.55 3.16
CA THR A 56 11.14 8.10 2.70
C THR A 56 10.41 7.31 3.78
N THR A 57 9.21 7.74 4.13
CA THR A 57 8.23 6.88 4.80
C THR A 57 7.30 6.31 3.73
N LEU A 58 7.34 5.00 3.57
CA LEU A 58 6.46 4.29 2.63
C LEU A 58 5.22 3.79 3.37
N ILE A 59 4.05 4.14 2.86
CA ILE A 59 2.78 3.68 3.40
C ILE A 59 2.12 2.78 2.36
N ILE A 60 1.83 1.54 2.74
CA ILE A 60 1.07 0.58 1.93
C ILE A 60 -0.36 0.52 2.49
N CYS A 61 -1.34 0.79 1.64
CA CYS A 61 -2.75 0.74 2.02
C CYS A 61 -3.43 -0.43 1.30
N GLY A 62 -3.94 -1.38 2.06
CA GLY A 62 -4.63 -2.54 1.50
C GLY A 62 -4.88 -3.62 2.54
N ASP A 63 -5.73 -4.59 2.17
CA ASP A 63 -6.10 -5.69 3.06
C ASP A 63 -5.13 -6.88 3.06
N GLY A 64 -4.14 -6.87 2.16
CA GLY A 64 -3.18 -7.96 2.03
C GLY A 64 -3.72 -9.19 1.29
N ARG A 65 -4.92 -9.10 0.71
CA ARG A 65 -5.49 -10.18 -0.12
C ARG A 65 -4.91 -10.12 -1.52
N ASN A 66 -4.47 -11.25 -2.03
CA ASN A 66 -3.60 -11.30 -3.19
C ASN A 66 -4.02 -12.33 -4.25
N ASN A 67 -5.24 -12.85 -4.19
CA ASN A 67 -5.76 -13.87 -5.11
C ASN A 67 -4.84 -15.09 -5.27
N PHE A 68 -4.16 -15.51 -4.21
CA PHE A 68 -3.19 -16.61 -4.21
C PHE A 68 -1.98 -16.41 -5.12
N ASN A 69 -1.70 -15.17 -5.54
CA ASN A 69 -0.48 -14.81 -6.26
C ASN A 69 0.74 -14.80 -5.33
N ASN A 70 1.93 -14.77 -5.91
CA ASN A 70 3.17 -14.67 -5.14
C ASN A 70 3.23 -13.33 -4.40
N PRO A 71 3.34 -13.30 -3.06
CA PRO A 71 3.36 -12.05 -2.28
C PRO A 71 4.63 -11.21 -2.48
N ARG A 72 5.70 -11.78 -3.05
CA ARG A 72 6.97 -11.08 -3.28
C ARG A 72 7.49 -10.37 -2.01
N LEU A 73 7.61 -11.12 -0.92
CA LEU A 73 8.15 -10.61 0.34
C LEU A 73 9.57 -10.06 0.20
N ASP A 74 10.36 -10.60 -0.72
CA ASP A 74 11.68 -10.11 -1.08
C ASP A 74 11.68 -8.62 -1.44
N LEU A 75 10.64 -8.16 -2.14
CA LEU A 75 10.51 -6.76 -2.54
C LEU A 75 10.08 -5.87 -1.38
N VAL A 76 9.21 -6.35 -0.48
CA VAL A 76 8.85 -5.63 0.74
C VAL A 76 10.08 -5.45 1.63
N GLU A 77 10.86 -6.49 1.81
CA GLU A 77 12.11 -6.44 2.57
C GLU A 77 13.16 -5.52 1.93
N PHE A 78 13.25 -5.53 0.60
CA PHE A 78 14.11 -4.60 -0.14
C PHE A 78 13.71 -3.15 0.16
N LEU A 79 12.42 -2.82 0.07
CA LEU A 79 11.90 -1.48 0.37
C LEU A 79 12.14 -1.10 1.84
N ARG A 80 11.94 -2.03 2.77
CA ARG A 80 12.19 -1.79 4.19
C ARG A 80 13.65 -1.45 4.48
N ARG A 81 14.59 -2.10 3.82
CA ARG A 81 16.02 -1.79 3.98
C ARG A 81 16.40 -0.43 3.44
N ARG A 82 15.71 0.06 2.41
CA ARG A 82 16.00 1.35 1.78
C ARG A 82 15.30 2.52 2.45
N ALA A 83 14.04 2.34 2.77
CA ALA A 83 13.20 3.39 3.37
C ALA A 83 13.65 3.73 4.80
N ARG A 84 13.27 4.90 5.25
CA ARG A 84 13.29 5.26 6.68
C ARG A 84 12.35 4.35 7.45
N ARG A 85 11.16 4.10 6.90
CA ARG A 85 10.08 3.36 7.54
C ARG A 85 9.11 2.82 6.50
N VAL A 86 8.65 1.61 6.67
CA VAL A 86 7.55 1.01 5.90
C VAL A 86 6.42 0.70 6.86
N VAL A 87 5.25 1.27 6.60
CA VAL A 87 4.05 1.13 7.43
C VAL A 87 2.89 0.62 6.58
N TRP A 88 2.10 -0.28 7.14
CA TRP A 88 0.92 -0.82 6.47
C TRP A 88 -0.36 -0.33 7.13
N PHE A 89 -1.28 0.21 6.33
CA PHE A 89 -2.65 0.54 6.76
C PHE A 89 -3.58 -0.53 6.22
N ASN A 90 -4.13 -1.34 7.11
CA ASN A 90 -5.00 -2.47 6.74
C ASN A 90 -6.43 -2.21 7.24
N PRO A 91 -7.46 -2.25 6.36
CA PRO A 91 -8.85 -2.09 6.78
C PRO A 91 -9.39 -3.29 7.56
N GLU A 92 -8.75 -4.46 7.47
CA GLU A 92 -9.16 -5.66 8.21
C GLU A 92 -8.42 -5.77 9.54
N GLY A 93 -9.10 -6.29 10.57
CA GLY A 93 -8.48 -6.62 11.86
C GLY A 93 -7.62 -7.88 11.81
N GLU A 94 -6.76 -8.05 12.80
CA GLU A 94 -5.81 -9.18 12.88
C GLU A 94 -6.48 -10.57 12.81
N ARG A 95 -7.74 -10.68 13.27
CA ARG A 95 -8.48 -11.94 13.22
C ARG A 95 -8.76 -12.43 11.81
N GLN A 96 -8.75 -11.53 10.84
CA GLN A 96 -9.01 -11.83 9.43
C GLN A 96 -7.72 -12.15 8.66
N TRP A 97 -6.55 -11.81 9.22
CA TRP A 97 -5.26 -12.03 8.57
C TRP A 97 -4.98 -13.52 8.40
N GLY A 98 -4.53 -13.90 7.21
CA GLY A 98 -4.27 -15.29 6.86
C GLY A 98 -5.50 -16.10 6.51
N THR A 99 -6.70 -15.51 6.56
CA THR A 99 -7.92 -16.18 6.08
C THR A 99 -8.05 -16.06 4.56
N GLY A 100 -8.52 -17.12 3.90
CA GLY A 100 -8.70 -17.14 2.45
C GLY A 100 -7.38 -16.81 1.72
N ASP A 101 -7.41 -15.82 0.85
CA ASP A 101 -6.28 -15.37 0.05
C ASP A 101 -5.45 -14.25 0.70
N SER A 102 -5.65 -14.00 1.99
CA SER A 102 -4.88 -13.00 2.73
C SER A 102 -3.45 -13.47 2.99
N ASP A 103 -2.47 -12.70 2.52
CA ASP A 103 -1.06 -12.90 2.81
C ASP A 103 -0.56 -12.01 3.97
N MET A 104 -1.48 -11.43 4.73
CA MET A 104 -1.14 -10.44 5.76
C MET A 104 -0.26 -10.99 6.88
N LEU A 105 -0.40 -12.28 7.23
CA LEU A 105 0.48 -12.93 8.22
C LEU A 105 1.95 -12.98 7.74
N GLN A 106 2.17 -12.96 6.44
CA GLN A 106 3.50 -12.91 5.84
C GLN A 106 4.00 -11.47 5.69
N TYR A 107 3.13 -10.52 5.33
CA TYR A 107 3.49 -9.12 5.15
C TYR A 107 3.76 -8.41 6.49
N ALA A 108 2.98 -8.70 7.53
CA ALA A 108 3.07 -7.99 8.81
C ALA A 108 4.49 -8.00 9.42
N PRO A 109 5.20 -9.14 9.52
CA PRO A 109 6.56 -9.14 10.04
C PRO A 109 7.60 -8.53 9.09
N ALA A 110 7.25 -8.34 7.81
CA ALA A 110 8.15 -7.77 6.80
C ALA A 110 8.15 -6.24 6.79
N VAL A 111 7.24 -5.58 7.50
CA VAL A 111 7.14 -4.11 7.62
C VAL A 111 7.44 -3.65 9.04
N ASP A 112 7.60 -2.34 9.23
CA ASP A 112 7.94 -1.78 10.55
C ASP A 112 6.73 -1.67 11.47
N ALA A 113 5.53 -1.44 10.92
CA ALA A 113 4.29 -1.39 11.68
C ALA A 113 3.08 -1.68 10.79
N VAL A 114 2.04 -2.26 11.38
CA VAL A 114 0.71 -2.38 10.76
C VAL A 114 -0.29 -1.68 11.66
N HIS A 115 -1.14 -0.84 11.07
CA HIS A 115 -2.25 -0.19 11.75
C HIS A 115 -3.56 -0.61 11.10
N GLN A 116 -4.55 -0.96 11.93
CA GLN A 116 -5.91 -1.15 11.43
C GLN A 116 -6.51 0.21 11.11
N VAL A 117 -6.96 0.39 9.86
CA VAL A 117 -7.55 1.63 9.36
C VAL A 117 -8.82 1.30 8.59
N SER A 118 -9.92 1.15 9.31
CA SER A 118 -11.24 0.86 8.73
C SER A 118 -12.22 2.05 8.80
N ASN A 119 -11.81 3.15 9.42
CA ASN A 119 -12.60 4.38 9.50
C ASN A 119 -11.71 5.61 9.62
N LEU A 120 -12.32 6.81 9.50
CA LEU A 120 -11.57 8.07 9.51
C LEU A 120 -10.84 8.35 10.82
N ARG A 121 -11.42 7.96 11.96
CA ARG A 121 -10.76 8.13 13.26
C ARG A 121 -9.46 7.32 13.32
N GLN A 122 -9.51 6.05 12.93
CA GLN A 122 -8.32 5.20 12.89
C GLN A 122 -7.29 5.71 11.89
N LEU A 123 -7.73 6.27 10.75
CA LEU A 123 -6.82 6.90 9.79
C LEU A 123 -6.09 8.09 10.42
N THR A 124 -6.81 8.97 11.11
CA THR A 124 -6.21 10.12 11.81
C THR A 124 -5.18 9.66 12.84
N GLU A 125 -5.55 8.70 13.68
CA GLU A 125 -4.65 8.14 14.70
C GLU A 125 -3.40 7.50 14.08
N ALA A 126 -3.56 6.78 12.97
CA ALA A 126 -2.43 6.15 12.27
C ALA A 126 -1.49 7.19 11.64
N VAL A 127 -2.05 8.23 11.03
CA VAL A 127 -1.27 9.34 10.47
C VAL A 127 -0.53 10.10 11.58
N ASP A 128 -1.17 10.41 12.69
CA ASP A 128 -0.55 11.11 13.82
C ASP A 128 0.68 10.33 14.33
N ARG A 129 0.60 9.01 14.39
CA ARG A 129 1.72 8.15 14.80
C ARG A 129 2.92 8.20 13.86
N LEU A 130 2.75 8.60 12.61
CA LEU A 130 3.88 8.76 11.68
C LEU A 130 4.77 9.94 12.04
N PHE A 131 4.23 10.93 12.75
CA PHE A 131 4.92 12.17 13.12
C PHE A 131 5.38 12.21 14.57
N MET A 132 5.08 11.17 15.32
CA MET A 132 5.55 11.06 16.72
C MET A 132 6.98 10.54 16.86
#